data_8f9f8675e8a48f8ea18793fdff02972f
#
_entry.id   8f9f8675e8a48f8ea18793fdff02972f
#
_cell.length_a   1.000
_cell.length_b   1.000
_cell.length_c   1.000
_cell.angle_alpha   90.00
_cell.angle_beta   90.00
_cell.angle_gamma   90.00
#
_symmetry.space_group_name_H-M   'P 1'
#
loop_
_entity.id
_entity.type
_entity.pdbx_description
1 polymer ?
#
loop_
_entity_poly.entity_id
_entity_poly.type
_entity_poly.pdbx_seq_one_letter_code
_entity_poly.pdbx_strand_id
1 'polypeptide(L)'
;MNRLTFAGLVAALGLGAAAPTASAQSSMLPGFQIGAAAGVAIPTGDLSNTANTGYNVTFAIGFRPRYVPLGVRFEAAYNQFGIKAFSGNVNIPAFTGNLVYSFPSTSFSPYAIGGAGLYRTNVDVNGGGSTGENDFGFNVGGGVKIPLSTSFETFVEARYNRVSTNGTSFSFVPITVGILF
;
A
#
# COMPACT_ATOMS: atom_id res chain seq x y z
N MET A 1 -29.93 -25.68 -10.40
CA MET A 1 -28.61 -25.80 -11.04
C MET A 1 -28.31 -24.47 -11.73
N ASN A 2 -27.70 -23.52 -11.04
CA ASN A 2 -27.33 -22.23 -11.62
C ASN A 2 -25.80 -22.14 -11.63
N ARG A 3 -25.26 -22.11 -12.83
CA ARG A 3 -23.83 -21.91 -13.08
C ARG A 3 -23.53 -20.41 -12.95
N LEU A 4 -22.84 -20.03 -11.90
CA LEU A 4 -22.25 -18.69 -11.74
C LEU A 4 -20.99 -18.62 -12.60
N THR A 5 -21.11 -17.92 -13.72
CA THR A 5 -20.00 -17.52 -14.57
C THR A 5 -19.22 -16.39 -13.88
N PHE A 6 -18.00 -16.68 -13.47
CA PHE A 6 -17.03 -15.65 -13.06
C PHE A 6 -16.60 -14.88 -14.31
N ALA A 7 -17.19 -13.73 -14.53
CA ALA A 7 -16.70 -12.76 -15.49
C ALA A 7 -15.63 -11.91 -14.77
N GLY A 8 -14.37 -12.15 -15.13
CA GLY A 8 -13.26 -11.33 -14.69
C GLY A 8 -13.37 -9.92 -15.25
N LEU A 9 -13.65 -8.95 -14.39
CA LEU A 9 -13.57 -7.52 -14.71
C LEU A 9 -12.13 -7.07 -14.53
N VAL A 10 -11.33 -7.15 -15.57
CA VAL A 10 -10.07 -6.41 -15.69
C VAL A 10 -10.48 -4.98 -16.04
N ALA A 11 -10.64 -4.14 -15.03
CA ALA A 11 -10.76 -2.70 -15.22
C ALA A 11 -9.38 -2.16 -15.59
N ALA A 12 -9.13 -1.99 -16.89
CA ALA A 12 -8.04 -1.18 -17.39
C ALA A 12 -8.34 0.28 -17.02
N LEU A 13 -7.84 0.73 -15.88
CA LEU A 13 -7.77 2.15 -15.53
C LEU A 13 -6.75 2.81 -16.45
N GLY A 14 -7.25 3.34 -17.57
CA GLY A 14 -6.54 4.29 -18.39
C GLY A 14 -6.31 5.56 -17.59
N LEU A 15 -5.23 5.64 -16.83
CA LEU A 15 -4.69 6.88 -16.31
C LEU A 15 -4.11 7.66 -17.48
N GLY A 16 -4.94 8.49 -18.12
CA GLY A 16 -4.50 9.62 -18.91
C GLY A 16 -3.81 10.62 -17.98
N ALA A 17 -2.65 10.29 -17.49
CA ALA A 17 -1.77 11.23 -16.84
C ALA A 17 -1.22 12.16 -17.92
N ALA A 18 -1.66 13.43 -17.91
CA ALA A 18 -0.86 14.51 -18.47
C ALA A 18 0.49 14.41 -17.74
N ALA A 19 1.49 13.82 -18.42
CA ALA A 19 2.83 13.78 -17.91
C ALA A 19 3.30 15.23 -17.75
N PRO A 20 3.56 15.71 -16.51
CA PRO A 20 4.35 16.91 -16.39
C PRO A 20 5.67 16.57 -17.07
N THR A 21 6.10 17.39 -18.01
CA THR A 21 7.45 17.34 -18.55
C THR A 21 8.41 17.69 -17.41
N ALA A 22 8.71 16.71 -16.60
CA ALA A 22 9.61 16.83 -15.47
C ALA A 22 11.05 16.81 -16.02
N SER A 23 11.52 17.99 -16.41
CA SER A 23 12.95 18.27 -16.52
C SER A 23 13.64 18.29 -15.14
N ALA A 24 13.19 17.45 -14.20
CA ALA A 24 13.72 17.31 -12.86
C ALA A 24 14.77 16.18 -12.79
N GLN A 25 15.53 15.97 -13.85
CA GLN A 25 16.44 14.82 -13.95
C GLN A 25 17.86 15.07 -13.43
N SER A 26 18.17 16.14 -12.72
CA SER A 26 19.59 16.46 -12.54
C SER A 26 20.12 16.51 -11.11
N SER A 27 19.37 16.20 -10.07
CA SER A 27 19.90 16.30 -8.70
C SER A 27 19.29 15.39 -7.66
N MET A 28 18.61 14.32 -8.03
CA MET A 28 18.26 13.33 -7.03
C MET A 28 19.53 12.64 -6.55
N LEU A 29 19.70 12.58 -5.23
CA LEU A 29 20.81 11.86 -4.61
C LEU A 29 20.79 10.40 -5.12
N PRO A 30 21.94 9.84 -5.50
CA PRO A 30 22.01 8.47 -5.98
C PRO A 30 21.38 7.51 -4.98
N GLY A 31 20.34 6.79 -5.41
CA GLY A 31 19.59 5.86 -4.55
C GLY A 31 18.30 6.41 -3.94
N PHE A 32 17.97 7.67 -4.13
CA PHE A 32 16.69 8.26 -3.74
C PHE A 32 15.59 7.80 -4.69
N GLN A 33 14.42 7.46 -4.15
CA GLN A 33 13.26 6.98 -4.90
C GLN A 33 12.00 7.68 -4.42
N ILE A 34 11.13 8.03 -5.36
CA ILE A 34 9.76 8.50 -5.08
C ILE A 34 8.80 7.58 -5.81
N GLY A 35 7.69 7.25 -5.18
CA GLY A 35 6.72 6.37 -5.80
C GLY A 35 5.29 6.56 -5.34
N ALA A 36 4.41 5.96 -6.13
CA ALA A 36 3.00 5.86 -5.81
C ALA A 36 2.48 4.47 -6.17
N ALA A 37 1.51 3.99 -5.41
CA ALA A 37 0.85 2.72 -5.63
C ALA A 37 -0.63 2.82 -5.34
N ALA A 38 -1.40 1.94 -5.97
CA ALA A 38 -2.80 1.75 -5.67
C ALA A 38 -3.17 0.27 -5.77
N GLY A 39 -4.23 -0.13 -5.08
CA GLY A 39 -4.67 -1.51 -5.11
C GLY A 39 -5.87 -1.80 -4.22
N VAL A 40 -6.08 -3.06 -3.93
CA VAL A 40 -7.14 -3.55 -3.07
C VAL A 40 -6.61 -3.74 -1.65
N ALA A 41 -7.43 -3.45 -0.65
CA ALA A 41 -7.15 -3.73 0.75
C ALA A 41 -8.13 -4.81 1.24
N ILE A 42 -7.61 -5.94 1.67
CA ILE A 42 -8.38 -7.11 2.09
C ILE A 42 -8.37 -7.16 3.62
N PRO A 43 -9.52 -6.99 4.30
CA PRO A 43 -9.58 -7.12 5.74
C PRO A 43 -9.35 -8.58 6.14
N THR A 44 -8.62 -8.81 7.25
CA THR A 44 -8.30 -10.13 7.79
C THR A 44 -8.55 -10.17 9.30
N GLY A 45 -8.63 -11.37 9.87
CA GLY A 45 -8.95 -11.54 11.29
C GLY A 45 -10.30 -10.92 11.65
N ASP A 46 -10.38 -10.26 12.79
CA ASP A 46 -11.63 -9.67 13.32
C ASP A 46 -12.21 -8.59 12.39
N LEU A 47 -11.36 -7.86 11.67
CA LEU A 47 -11.81 -6.85 10.71
C LEU A 47 -12.61 -7.47 9.56
N SER A 48 -12.30 -8.70 9.16
CA SER A 48 -13.02 -9.41 8.08
C SER A 48 -14.48 -9.73 8.43
N ASN A 49 -14.83 -9.75 9.69
CA ASN A 49 -16.21 -10.01 10.14
C ASN A 49 -17.10 -8.77 9.94
N THR A 50 -16.53 -7.58 9.98
CA THR A 50 -17.27 -6.31 10.00
C THR A 50 -17.06 -5.45 8.75
N ALA A 51 -15.95 -5.64 8.03
CA ALA A 51 -15.58 -4.85 6.87
C ALA A 51 -15.54 -5.68 5.57
N ASN A 52 -15.87 -5.02 4.47
CA ASN A 52 -15.70 -5.52 3.11
C ASN A 52 -14.30 -5.20 2.58
N THR A 53 -13.88 -5.88 1.51
CA THR A 53 -12.68 -5.50 0.74
C THR A 53 -12.81 -4.05 0.29
N GLY A 54 -11.73 -3.32 0.46
CA GLY A 54 -11.63 -1.92 0.15
C GLY A 54 -10.51 -1.61 -0.84
N TYR A 55 -10.05 -0.36 -0.84
CA TYR A 55 -8.94 0.06 -1.67
C TYR A 55 -7.80 0.68 -0.83
N ASN A 56 -6.62 0.68 -1.42
CA ASN A 56 -5.41 1.31 -0.88
C ASN A 56 -4.82 2.26 -1.92
N VAL A 57 -4.35 3.41 -1.44
CA VAL A 57 -3.47 4.32 -2.18
C VAL A 57 -2.29 4.63 -1.29
N THR A 58 -1.07 4.57 -1.84
CA THR A 58 0.17 4.78 -1.10
C THR A 58 1.11 5.70 -1.87
N PHE A 59 1.72 6.64 -1.15
CA PHE A 59 2.86 7.44 -1.61
C PHE A 59 4.10 7.01 -0.82
N ALA A 60 5.22 6.92 -1.50
CA ALA A 60 6.46 6.43 -0.93
C ALA A 60 7.65 7.35 -1.28
N ILE A 61 8.53 7.51 -0.29
CA ILE A 61 9.84 8.11 -0.45
C ILE A 61 10.85 7.11 0.11
N GLY A 62 11.86 6.75 -0.68
CA GLY A 62 12.84 5.74 -0.30
C GLY A 62 14.27 6.17 -0.56
N PHE A 63 15.17 5.49 0.11
CA PHE A 63 16.59 5.57 -0.14
C PHE A 63 17.19 4.17 -0.17
N ARG A 64 17.84 3.81 -1.28
CA ARG A 64 18.53 2.52 -1.48
C ARG A 64 19.94 2.76 -1.99
N PRO A 65 20.97 2.61 -1.15
CA PRO A 65 22.36 2.70 -1.59
C PRO A 65 22.65 1.67 -2.68
N ARG A 66 23.45 2.04 -3.67
CA ARG A 66 23.72 1.19 -4.86
C ARG A 66 24.38 -0.16 -4.56
N TYR A 67 25.17 -0.21 -3.50
CA TYR A 67 25.99 -1.39 -3.16
C TYR A 67 25.45 -2.23 -2.01
N VAL A 68 24.30 -1.85 -1.46
CA VAL A 68 23.68 -2.52 -0.32
C VAL A 68 22.28 -3.00 -0.72
N PRO A 69 21.93 -4.27 -0.53
CA PRO A 69 20.60 -4.77 -0.86
C PRO A 69 19.50 -4.25 0.08
N LEU A 70 19.87 -3.48 1.10
CA LEU A 70 18.98 -2.92 2.11
C LEU A 70 18.72 -1.44 1.83
N GLY A 71 17.45 -1.05 1.81
CA GLY A 71 16.98 0.33 1.71
C GLY A 71 16.00 0.66 2.82
N VAL A 72 15.70 1.95 2.95
CA VAL A 72 14.65 2.48 3.81
C VAL A 72 13.55 3.10 2.96
N ARG A 73 12.28 2.96 3.40
CA ARG A 73 11.12 3.51 2.69
C ARG A 73 10.12 4.07 3.68
N PHE A 74 9.81 5.36 3.57
CA PHE A 74 8.77 6.04 4.31
C PHE A 74 7.53 6.14 3.43
N GLU A 75 6.37 5.89 4.01
CA GLU A 75 5.12 5.84 3.26
C GLU A 75 3.99 6.56 3.98
N ALA A 76 3.17 7.24 3.18
CA ALA A 76 1.86 7.71 3.55
C ALA A 76 0.84 6.89 2.76
N ALA A 77 0.01 6.13 3.47
CA ALA A 77 -0.99 5.26 2.87
C ALA A 77 -2.40 5.65 3.33
N TYR A 78 -3.37 5.44 2.46
CA TYR A 78 -4.79 5.58 2.75
C TYR A 78 -5.49 4.29 2.40
N ASN A 79 -6.15 3.68 3.38
CA ASN A 79 -6.96 2.48 3.20
C ASN A 79 -8.41 2.80 3.54
N GLN A 80 -9.34 2.38 2.69
CA GLN A 80 -10.77 2.53 2.94
C GLN A 80 -11.47 1.19 2.80
N PHE A 81 -12.35 0.87 3.76
CA PHE A 81 -13.14 -0.36 3.81
C PHE A 81 -14.61 0.00 3.96
N GLY A 82 -15.50 -0.69 3.24
CA GLY A 82 -16.93 -0.57 3.46
C GLY A 82 -17.36 -1.40 4.68
N ILE A 83 -18.33 -0.93 5.45
CA ILE A 83 -18.91 -1.67 6.58
C ILE A 83 -20.00 -2.63 6.07
N LYS A 84 -20.05 -3.87 6.60
CA LYS A 84 -21.00 -4.88 6.16
C LYS A 84 -22.42 -4.68 6.69
N ALA A 85 -22.54 -4.20 7.92
CA ALA A 85 -23.80 -4.18 8.65
C ALA A 85 -24.69 -2.97 8.32
N PHE A 86 -24.11 -1.86 7.86
CA PHE A 86 -24.82 -0.61 7.54
C PHE A 86 -24.02 0.26 6.58
N SER A 87 -24.64 1.30 6.02
CA SER A 87 -23.94 2.22 5.12
C SER A 87 -22.95 3.07 5.90
N GLY A 88 -21.66 2.81 5.69
CA GLY A 88 -20.56 3.50 6.33
C GLY A 88 -19.22 3.00 5.83
N ASN A 89 -18.15 3.71 6.17
CA ASN A 89 -16.79 3.38 5.79
C ASN A 89 -15.86 3.43 7.01
N VAL A 90 -14.85 2.56 6.99
CA VAL A 90 -13.69 2.64 7.88
C VAL A 90 -12.51 3.12 7.06
N ASN A 91 -11.94 4.25 7.46
CA ASN A 91 -10.81 4.88 6.81
C ASN A 91 -9.58 4.76 7.70
N ILE A 92 -8.49 4.26 7.15
CA ILE A 92 -7.24 4.02 7.90
C ILE A 92 -6.08 4.70 7.16
N PRO A 93 -5.89 6.03 7.31
CA PRO A 93 -4.63 6.68 6.95
C PRO A 93 -3.50 6.14 7.83
N ALA A 94 -2.32 5.95 7.23
CA ALA A 94 -1.15 5.41 7.90
C ALA A 94 0.13 6.13 7.46
N PHE A 95 1.07 6.27 8.40
CA PHE A 95 2.43 6.72 8.14
C PHE A 95 3.40 5.67 8.68
N THR A 96 4.20 5.08 7.80
CA THR A 96 5.09 3.96 8.16
C THR A 96 6.53 4.20 7.72
N GLY A 97 7.47 3.72 8.54
CA GLY A 97 8.88 3.57 8.19
C GLY A 97 9.20 2.10 7.99
N ASN A 98 9.82 1.77 6.86
CA ASN A 98 10.02 0.40 6.43
C ASN A 98 11.48 0.15 6.03
N LEU A 99 11.97 -1.05 6.29
CA LEU A 99 13.18 -1.61 5.73
C LEU A 99 12.81 -2.48 4.53
N VAL A 100 13.55 -2.33 3.44
CA VAL A 100 13.33 -3.07 2.18
C VAL A 100 14.61 -3.82 1.85
N TYR A 101 14.54 -5.14 1.81
CA TYR A 101 15.63 -6.00 1.37
C TYR A 101 15.35 -6.50 -0.05
N SER A 102 16.18 -6.08 -1.01
CA SER A 102 16.04 -6.48 -2.42
C SER A 102 16.96 -7.65 -2.72
N PHE A 103 16.40 -8.75 -3.23
CA PHE A 103 17.18 -9.90 -3.65
C PHE A 103 17.82 -9.62 -5.03
N PRO A 104 19.12 -9.87 -5.20
CA PRO A 104 19.78 -9.65 -6.48
C PRO A 104 19.16 -10.53 -7.57
N SER A 105 18.80 -9.89 -8.70
CA SER A 105 18.26 -10.60 -9.85
C SER A 105 18.48 -9.74 -11.12
N THR A 106 18.48 -10.37 -12.29
CA THR A 106 18.77 -9.71 -13.57
C THR A 106 17.55 -9.14 -14.29
N SER A 107 16.40 -9.83 -14.20
CA SER A 107 15.22 -9.45 -14.98
C SER A 107 14.09 -8.87 -14.14
N PHE A 108 13.97 -9.30 -12.89
CA PHE A 108 13.01 -8.79 -11.92
C PHE A 108 13.65 -8.89 -10.53
N SER A 109 13.31 -7.98 -9.63
CA SER A 109 13.92 -7.93 -8.30
C SER A 109 12.87 -8.24 -7.23
N PRO A 110 12.80 -9.48 -6.74
CA PRO A 110 12.00 -9.79 -5.55
C PRO A 110 12.53 -8.99 -4.37
N TYR A 111 11.65 -8.63 -3.45
CA TYR A 111 12.06 -7.97 -2.22
C TYR A 111 11.15 -8.36 -1.06
N ALA A 112 11.72 -8.30 0.13
CA ALA A 112 11.01 -8.35 1.39
C ALA A 112 10.94 -6.94 1.98
N ILE A 113 9.84 -6.64 2.67
CA ILE A 113 9.62 -5.36 3.33
C ILE A 113 9.05 -5.60 4.71
N GLY A 114 9.49 -4.81 5.68
CA GLY A 114 8.94 -4.83 7.02
C GLY A 114 9.16 -3.50 7.72
N GLY A 115 8.21 -3.11 8.54
CA GLY A 115 8.28 -1.82 9.21
C GLY A 115 7.20 -1.63 10.26
N ALA A 116 7.15 -0.41 10.77
CA ALA A 116 6.18 0.00 11.78
C ALA A 116 5.78 1.45 11.56
N GLY A 117 4.69 1.86 12.19
CA GLY A 117 4.22 3.23 12.07
C GLY A 117 2.93 3.51 12.83
N LEU A 118 2.37 4.66 12.52
CA LEU A 118 1.13 5.17 13.09
C LEU A 118 -0.01 4.95 12.10
N TYR A 119 -1.10 4.43 12.60
CA TYR A 119 -2.34 4.20 11.88
C TYR A 119 -3.45 4.98 12.59
N ARG A 120 -4.24 5.70 11.84
CA ARG A 120 -5.40 6.39 12.39
C ARG A 120 -6.68 5.73 11.89
N THR A 121 -7.46 5.17 12.79
CA THR A 121 -8.74 4.56 12.43
C THR A 121 -9.84 5.59 12.58
N ASN A 122 -10.52 5.91 11.46
CA ASN A 122 -11.69 6.78 11.45
C ASN A 122 -12.88 5.95 10.98
N VAL A 123 -13.94 5.95 11.76
CA VAL A 123 -15.21 5.31 11.42
C VAL A 123 -16.22 6.38 11.07
N ASP A 124 -16.65 6.42 9.80
CA ASP A 124 -17.66 7.34 9.33
C ASP A 124 -19.00 6.62 9.20
N VAL A 125 -19.97 7.05 10.02
CA VAL A 125 -21.33 6.54 10.00
C VAL A 125 -22.24 7.65 9.47
N ASN A 126 -23.08 7.36 8.47
CA ASN A 126 -24.03 8.34 7.94
C ASN A 126 -24.94 8.87 9.05
N GLY A 127 -24.76 10.15 9.43
CA GLY A 127 -25.56 10.85 10.47
C GLY A 127 -24.92 10.90 11.86
N GLY A 128 -23.71 10.35 12.07
CA GLY A 128 -22.95 10.42 13.32
C GLY A 128 -21.57 11.03 13.11
N GLY A 129 -20.98 11.61 14.14
CA GLY A 129 -19.63 12.16 14.10
C GLY A 129 -18.56 11.10 13.81
N SER A 130 -17.45 11.49 13.21
CA SER A 130 -16.28 10.62 13.05
C SER A 130 -15.49 10.58 14.35
N THR A 131 -15.19 9.38 14.84
CA THR A 131 -14.27 9.15 15.95
C THR A 131 -12.95 8.63 15.37
N GLY A 132 -11.85 9.31 15.65
CA GLY A 132 -10.52 8.91 15.18
C GLY A 132 -9.62 8.55 16.34
N GLU A 133 -8.99 7.38 16.28
CA GLU A 133 -7.97 6.91 17.22
C GLU A 133 -6.65 6.71 16.49
N ASN A 134 -5.54 7.08 17.15
CA ASN A 134 -4.20 6.85 16.62
C ASN A 134 -3.60 5.63 17.31
N ASP A 135 -3.23 4.65 16.52
CA ASP A 135 -2.73 3.37 16.95
C ASP A 135 -1.33 3.10 16.39
N PHE A 136 -0.56 2.31 17.09
CA PHE A 136 0.72 1.82 16.60
C PHE A 136 0.51 0.46 15.91
N GLY A 137 1.19 0.28 14.78
CA GLY A 137 1.14 -0.98 14.05
C GLY A 137 2.45 -1.34 13.40
N PHE A 138 2.54 -2.59 12.98
CA PHE A 138 3.65 -3.10 12.19
C PHE A 138 3.13 -3.72 10.89
N ASN A 139 4.03 -3.81 9.92
CA ASN A 139 3.75 -4.46 8.66
C ASN A 139 4.90 -5.34 8.22
N VAL A 140 4.57 -6.40 7.48
CA VAL A 140 5.54 -7.30 6.84
C VAL A 140 4.96 -7.81 5.54
N GLY A 141 5.80 -7.91 4.52
CA GLY A 141 5.35 -8.37 3.22
C GLY A 141 6.47 -8.52 2.22
N GLY A 142 6.12 -8.55 0.98
CA GLY A 142 7.06 -8.64 -0.11
C GLY A 142 6.43 -8.29 -1.44
N GLY A 143 7.29 -8.19 -2.43
CA GLY A 143 6.87 -7.85 -3.77
C GLY A 143 7.94 -8.16 -4.80
N VAL A 144 7.62 -7.76 -6.02
CA VAL A 144 8.52 -7.89 -7.16
C VAL A 144 8.59 -6.54 -7.86
N LYS A 145 9.80 -6.05 -8.10
CA LYS A 145 10.08 -4.88 -8.93
C LYS A 145 10.45 -5.33 -10.33
N ILE A 146 9.90 -4.68 -11.30
CA ILE A 146 10.14 -4.92 -12.73
C ILE A 146 10.64 -3.60 -13.32
N PRO A 147 11.91 -3.52 -13.74
CA PRO A 147 12.42 -2.33 -14.41
C PRO A 147 11.76 -2.20 -15.79
N LEU A 148 11.07 -1.11 -16.04
CA LEU A 148 10.44 -0.81 -17.34
C LEU A 148 11.31 0.14 -18.16
N SER A 149 12.13 0.95 -17.48
CA SER A 149 13.10 1.84 -18.14
C SER A 149 14.28 2.10 -17.20
N THR A 150 15.26 2.87 -17.69
CA THR A 150 16.38 3.34 -16.87
C THR A 150 15.96 4.33 -15.78
N SER A 151 14.76 4.91 -15.88
CA SER A 151 14.28 5.99 -15.03
C SER A 151 13.18 5.59 -14.06
N PHE A 152 12.49 4.47 -14.29
CA PHE A 152 11.42 4.01 -13.40
C PHE A 152 11.24 2.50 -13.38
N GLU A 153 10.83 2.01 -12.25
CA GLU A 153 10.48 0.61 -11.97
C GLU A 153 8.97 0.52 -11.65
N THR A 154 8.30 -0.51 -12.13
CA THR A 154 6.99 -0.89 -11.59
C THR A 154 7.15 -1.96 -10.52
N PHE A 155 6.19 -2.07 -9.62
CA PHE A 155 6.20 -3.12 -8.63
C PHE A 155 4.79 -3.64 -8.34
N VAL A 156 4.74 -4.89 -7.89
CA VAL A 156 3.57 -5.50 -7.26
C VAL A 156 3.96 -5.89 -5.85
N GLU A 157 3.15 -5.53 -4.87
CA GLU A 157 3.45 -5.75 -3.46
C GLU A 157 2.22 -6.26 -2.71
N ALA A 158 2.42 -7.24 -1.82
CA ALA A 158 1.43 -7.67 -0.86
C ALA A 158 2.00 -7.55 0.55
N ARG A 159 1.25 -6.98 1.49
CA ARG A 159 1.74 -6.66 2.83
C ARG A 159 0.69 -6.95 3.89
N TYR A 160 1.05 -7.70 4.91
CA TYR A 160 0.24 -7.88 6.10
C TYR A 160 0.47 -6.71 7.06
N ASN A 161 -0.58 -6.01 7.43
CA ASN A 161 -0.57 -4.96 8.42
C ASN A 161 -1.33 -5.43 9.66
N ARG A 162 -0.75 -5.22 10.85
CA ARG A 162 -1.39 -5.44 12.12
C ARG A 162 -1.32 -4.18 12.96
N VAL A 163 -2.47 -3.72 13.41
CA VAL A 163 -2.64 -2.51 14.19
C VAL A 163 -3.13 -2.89 15.57
N SER A 164 -2.44 -2.42 16.61
CA SER A 164 -2.77 -2.68 18.01
C SER A 164 -3.49 -1.47 18.57
N THR A 165 -4.76 -1.64 18.91
CA THR A 165 -5.62 -0.67 19.59
C THR A 165 -5.73 -0.99 21.08
N ASN A 166 -6.29 -0.10 21.88
CA ASN A 166 -6.51 -0.33 23.31
C ASN A 166 -7.38 -1.57 23.57
N GLY A 167 -6.73 -2.72 23.90
CA GLY A 167 -7.38 -3.98 24.28
C GLY A 167 -7.73 -4.92 23.13
N THR A 168 -7.52 -4.55 21.85
CA THR A 168 -7.77 -5.41 20.70
C THR A 168 -6.77 -5.15 19.58
N SER A 169 -6.78 -5.93 18.53
CA SER A 169 -5.95 -5.70 17.33
C SER A 169 -6.75 -6.09 16.10
N PHE A 170 -6.51 -5.38 15.01
CA PHE A 170 -7.06 -5.74 13.71
C PHE A 170 -5.95 -5.85 12.65
N SER A 171 -6.25 -6.53 11.58
CA SER A 171 -5.30 -6.76 10.51
C SER A 171 -5.94 -6.70 9.13
N PHE A 172 -5.12 -6.36 8.12
CA PHE A 172 -5.53 -6.31 6.73
C PHE A 172 -4.33 -6.49 5.80
N VAL A 173 -4.61 -6.89 4.57
CA VAL A 173 -3.61 -7.14 3.53
C VAL A 173 -3.90 -6.26 2.32
N PRO A 174 -3.21 -5.14 2.11
CA PRO A 174 -3.18 -4.47 0.82
C PRO A 174 -2.37 -5.28 -0.20
N ILE A 175 -2.91 -5.36 -1.41
CA ILE A 175 -2.22 -5.86 -2.61
C ILE A 175 -2.22 -4.69 -3.60
N THR A 176 -1.04 -4.18 -3.91
CA THR A 176 -0.87 -2.94 -4.66
C THR A 176 0.03 -3.12 -5.88
N VAL A 177 -0.22 -2.30 -6.88
CA VAL A 177 0.66 -2.09 -8.03
C VAL A 177 1.11 -0.64 -8.01
N GLY A 178 2.36 -0.37 -8.27
CA GLY A 178 2.91 0.98 -8.20
C GLY A 178 4.09 1.20 -9.10
N ILE A 179 4.57 2.45 -9.08
CA ILE A 179 5.74 2.93 -9.81
C ILE A 179 6.70 3.59 -8.85
N LEU A 180 7.99 3.43 -9.11
CA LEU A 180 9.12 4.09 -8.42
C LEU A 180 10.02 4.77 -9.45
N PHE A 181 10.36 6.02 -9.15
CA PHE A 181 11.26 6.86 -9.94
C PHE A 181 12.58 7.09 -9.22
#